data_83ce10a9a7dd37f3be79965070fb34e7
#
_entry.id   83ce10a9a7dd37f3be79965070fb34e7
#
_cell.length_a   1.000
_cell.length_b   1.000
_cell.length_c   1.000
_cell.angle_alpha   90.00
_cell.angle_beta   90.00
_cell.angle_gamma   90.00
#
_symmetry.space_group_name_H-M   'P 1'
#
loop_
_entity.id
_entity.type
_entity.pdbx_description
1 polymer ?
#
loop_
_entity_poly.entity_id
_entity_poly.type
_entity_poly.pdbx_seq_one_letter_code
_entity_poly.pdbx_strand_id
1 'polypeptide(L)'
;MTLILLVFSLVACGTTGDGKKNDGNRKSEIAALIATEPKSMGEATKLHQQLMAQETAILSENSALWEKVFMSANKGSTMIEDGSNYGDFLLKTIEGAKDQFKADELKLLKEGAEQIREIESKLTILEQKYPGCGKKPSDGDMSVPAENGKPTEKGDQMKFPAFEGKDFDGNEVNSSTLFAGNTVTVVNFWFTTCSPCVGELADLEALNKELAEKGGSVVGINSFTLDGDKTAISDAKDILTKKGVTYKNVWFDSNGEAGKFTSELYTFPTTYVVDKNGNIVGEPIVGAITGKTQAETLRKLIDQAIANSKG
;
A
#
# COMPACT_ATOMS: atom_id res chain seq x y z
N MET A 1 -16.39 41.31 -8.19
CA MET A 1 -16.98 39.98 -8.28
C MET A 1 -16.55 39.37 -9.61
N THR A 2 -15.48 38.63 -9.65
CA THR A 2 -15.00 37.96 -10.87
C THR A 2 -14.86 36.48 -10.54
N LEU A 3 -15.80 35.71 -11.08
CA LEU A 3 -15.92 34.26 -10.91
C LEU A 3 -14.91 33.61 -11.84
N ILE A 4 -13.86 33.00 -11.33
CA ILE A 4 -12.92 32.19 -12.10
C ILE A 4 -13.44 30.75 -12.06
N LEU A 5 -14.04 30.33 -13.15
CA LEU A 5 -14.38 28.93 -13.44
C LEU A 5 -13.10 28.20 -13.85
N LEU A 6 -12.58 27.33 -12.99
CA LEU A 6 -11.55 26.35 -13.35
C LEU A 6 -12.23 25.14 -14.00
N VAL A 7 -12.11 25.07 -15.32
CA VAL A 7 -12.53 23.92 -16.12
C VAL A 7 -11.45 22.86 -16.01
N PHE A 8 -11.74 21.76 -15.34
CA PHE A 8 -10.94 20.53 -15.40
C PHE A 8 -11.23 19.80 -16.71
N SER A 9 -10.29 19.84 -17.63
CA SER A 9 -10.31 19.00 -18.83
C SER A 9 -9.72 17.65 -18.50
N LEU A 10 -10.55 16.63 -18.42
CA LEU A 10 -10.16 15.22 -18.51
C LEU A 10 -9.65 14.94 -19.93
N VAL A 11 -8.37 14.70 -20.08
CA VAL A 11 -7.81 14.09 -21.30
C VAL A 11 -7.47 12.65 -21.00
N ALA A 12 -8.38 11.77 -21.38
CA ALA A 12 -8.10 10.36 -21.58
C ALA A 12 -7.54 10.22 -23.00
N CYS A 13 -6.29 9.75 -23.13
CA CYS A 13 -5.86 9.06 -24.34
C CYS A 13 -4.62 8.26 -24.04
N GLY A 14 -4.72 6.93 -24.15
CA GLY A 14 -3.58 6.04 -24.20
C GLY A 14 -2.79 6.27 -25.50
N THR A 15 -1.47 6.06 -25.40
CA THR A 15 -0.65 5.38 -26.41
C THR A 15 0.78 5.29 -25.90
N THR A 16 1.37 4.15 -26.13
CA THR A 16 2.75 3.73 -25.99
C THR A 16 3.81 4.78 -26.37
N GLY A 17 4.83 4.93 -25.50
CA GLY A 17 6.16 5.43 -25.89
C GLY A 17 6.40 6.90 -25.64
N ASP A 18 7.06 7.23 -24.53
CA ASP A 18 8.15 8.19 -24.38
C ASP A 18 8.31 8.62 -22.91
N GLY A 19 9.29 8.05 -22.20
CA GLY A 19 9.57 8.33 -20.79
C GLY A 19 10.04 9.75 -20.48
N LYS A 20 10.13 10.64 -21.45
CA LYS A 20 10.62 12.02 -21.25
C LYS A 20 9.58 13.11 -21.08
N LYS A 21 8.29 12.84 -21.32
CA LYS A 21 7.22 13.86 -21.22
C LYS A 21 6.49 13.91 -19.88
N ASN A 22 6.64 12.89 -19.03
CA ASN A 22 5.88 12.78 -17.78
C ASN A 22 6.59 13.45 -16.59
N ASP A 23 7.91 13.49 -16.58
CA ASP A 23 8.73 13.94 -15.46
C ASP A 23 8.56 15.43 -15.11
N GLY A 24 8.51 16.30 -16.13
CA GLY A 24 8.33 17.75 -15.93
C GLY A 24 6.94 18.12 -15.37
N ASN A 25 5.91 17.36 -15.74
CA ASN A 25 4.54 17.60 -15.28
C ASN A 25 4.37 17.12 -13.83
N ARG A 26 4.94 15.98 -13.47
CA ARG A 26 4.88 15.45 -12.10
C ARG A 26 5.62 16.36 -11.11
N LYS A 27 6.82 16.79 -11.41
CA LYS A 27 7.58 17.71 -10.55
C LYS A 27 6.80 18.98 -10.24
N SER A 28 6.11 19.55 -11.25
CA SER A 28 5.24 20.70 -11.08
C SER A 28 4.01 20.39 -10.21
N GLU A 29 3.42 19.20 -10.36
CA GLU A 29 2.28 18.76 -9.57
C GLU A 29 2.66 18.53 -8.10
N ILE A 30 3.77 17.84 -7.83
CA ILE A 30 4.31 17.65 -6.48
C ILE A 30 4.58 19.01 -5.82
N ALA A 31 5.23 19.94 -6.52
CA ALA A 31 5.51 21.27 -5.99
C ALA A 31 4.22 22.03 -5.63
N ALA A 32 3.16 21.88 -6.45
CA ALA A 32 1.85 22.48 -6.16
C ALA A 32 1.19 21.86 -4.93
N LEU A 33 1.26 20.52 -4.77
CA LEU A 33 0.76 19.83 -3.59
C LEU A 33 1.51 20.25 -2.32
N ILE A 34 2.84 20.33 -2.37
CA ILE A 34 3.68 20.74 -1.25
C ILE A 34 3.38 22.19 -0.83
N ALA A 35 3.12 23.08 -1.79
CA ALA A 35 2.75 24.46 -1.53
C ALA A 35 1.33 24.64 -0.98
N THR A 36 0.50 23.61 -1.04
CA THR A 36 -0.89 23.66 -0.57
C THR A 36 -0.96 23.70 0.96
N GLU A 37 -1.70 24.68 1.51
CA GLU A 37 -1.97 24.79 2.95
C GLU A 37 -3.43 24.47 3.23
N PRO A 38 -3.72 23.29 3.82
CA PRO A 38 -5.08 22.90 4.14
C PRO A 38 -5.63 23.75 5.30
N LYS A 39 -6.95 23.99 5.26
CA LYS A 39 -7.66 24.80 6.26
C LYS A 39 -8.54 23.94 7.19
N SER A 40 -8.67 22.66 6.90
CA SER A 40 -9.49 21.71 7.65
C SER A 40 -8.83 20.34 7.69
N MET A 41 -9.26 19.47 8.64
CA MET A 41 -8.85 18.08 8.71
C MET A 41 -9.14 17.34 7.38
N GLY A 42 -10.32 17.52 6.79
CA GLY A 42 -10.67 16.86 5.52
C GLY A 42 -9.79 17.29 4.34
N GLU A 43 -9.43 18.58 4.27
CA GLU A 43 -8.45 19.05 3.27
C GLU A 43 -7.05 18.49 3.53
N ALA A 44 -6.64 18.39 4.79
CA ALA A 44 -5.35 17.81 5.18
C ALA A 44 -5.29 16.32 4.84
N THR A 45 -6.35 15.56 5.11
CA THR A 45 -6.46 14.13 4.75
C THR A 45 -6.37 13.96 3.23
N LYS A 46 -7.10 14.75 2.45
CA LYS A 46 -7.04 14.71 0.99
C LYS A 46 -5.64 15.02 0.45
N LEU A 47 -5.00 16.06 1.00
CA LEU A 47 -3.64 16.43 0.60
C LEU A 47 -2.64 15.34 0.97
N HIS A 48 -2.75 14.74 2.16
CA HIS A 48 -1.94 13.62 2.59
C HIS A 48 -2.05 12.45 1.60
N GLN A 49 -3.26 12.06 1.23
CA GLN A 49 -3.52 11.00 0.24
C GLN A 49 -2.90 11.30 -1.13
N GLN A 50 -3.02 12.55 -1.61
CA GLN A 50 -2.44 12.96 -2.88
C GLN A 50 -0.90 12.90 -2.86
N LEU A 51 -0.26 13.30 -1.77
CA LEU A 51 1.18 13.21 -1.60
C LEU A 51 1.68 11.77 -1.57
N MET A 52 1.00 10.88 -0.82
CA MET A 52 1.31 9.45 -0.80
C MET A 52 1.14 8.78 -2.17
N ALA A 53 0.12 9.18 -2.94
CA ALA A 53 -0.07 8.70 -4.30
C ALA A 53 1.09 9.11 -5.25
N GLN A 54 1.65 10.31 -5.09
CA GLN A 54 2.82 10.76 -5.86
C GLN A 54 4.08 9.96 -5.47
N GLU A 55 4.29 9.67 -4.20
CA GLU A 55 5.40 8.83 -3.75
C GLU A 55 5.32 7.42 -4.37
N THR A 56 4.15 6.78 -4.28
CA THR A 56 3.90 5.49 -4.91
C THR A 56 4.17 5.53 -6.42
N ALA A 57 3.75 6.60 -7.11
CA ALA A 57 3.97 6.77 -8.53
C ALA A 57 5.47 6.91 -8.89
N ILE A 58 6.26 7.63 -8.07
CA ILE A 58 7.72 7.73 -8.25
C ILE A 58 8.38 6.36 -8.16
N LEU A 59 8.03 5.56 -7.15
CA LEU A 59 8.59 4.24 -6.94
C LEU A 59 8.18 3.24 -8.03
N SER A 60 6.97 3.37 -8.56
CA SER A 60 6.45 2.46 -9.59
C SER A 60 7.03 2.71 -10.99
N GLU A 61 7.32 3.95 -11.37
CA GLU A 61 7.78 4.29 -12.73
C GLU A 61 9.10 3.64 -13.15
N ASN A 62 10.00 3.42 -12.22
CA ASN A 62 11.29 2.80 -12.47
C ASN A 62 11.52 1.64 -11.49
N SER A 63 10.49 0.81 -11.32
CA SER A 63 10.45 -0.26 -10.31
C SER A 63 11.71 -1.14 -10.30
N ALA A 64 12.19 -1.55 -11.47
CA ALA A 64 13.42 -2.35 -11.60
C ALA A 64 14.69 -1.64 -11.09
N LEU A 65 14.77 -0.31 -11.20
CA LEU A 65 15.89 0.46 -10.65
C LEU A 65 15.76 0.58 -9.13
N TRP A 66 14.56 0.86 -8.64
CA TRP A 66 14.28 0.91 -7.20
C TRP A 66 14.50 -0.43 -6.53
N GLU A 67 14.15 -1.54 -7.17
CA GLU A 67 14.45 -2.88 -6.67
C GLU A 67 15.95 -3.06 -6.43
N LYS A 68 16.81 -2.67 -7.38
CA LYS A 68 18.27 -2.73 -7.20
C LYS A 68 18.73 -1.90 -6.00
N VAL A 69 18.14 -0.71 -5.78
CA VAL A 69 18.43 0.12 -4.59
C VAL A 69 18.09 -0.64 -3.31
N PHE A 70 16.88 -1.22 -3.21
CA PHE A 70 16.44 -1.94 -2.02
C PHE A 70 17.22 -3.24 -1.78
N MET A 71 17.58 -3.95 -2.85
CA MET A 71 18.42 -5.15 -2.74
C MET A 71 19.83 -4.81 -2.24
N SER A 72 20.34 -3.61 -2.51
CA SER A 72 21.62 -3.16 -2.00
C SER A 72 21.56 -2.74 -0.53
N ALA A 73 20.44 -2.19 -0.06
CA ALA A 73 20.20 -1.83 1.33
C ALA A 73 20.30 -3.03 2.29
N ASN A 74 19.83 -4.20 1.85
CA ASN A 74 19.82 -5.42 2.66
C ASN A 74 21.21 -6.01 2.98
N LYS A 75 22.29 -5.42 2.44
CA LYS A 75 23.66 -5.93 2.67
C LYS A 75 24.42 -5.26 3.81
N GLY A 76 23.83 -4.34 4.56
CA GLY A 76 24.54 -3.71 5.67
C GLY A 76 23.95 -2.39 6.20
N SER A 77 22.77 -1.99 5.80
CA SER A 77 22.16 -0.75 6.30
C SER A 77 21.24 -1.00 7.48
N THR A 78 21.45 -0.23 8.52
CA THR A 78 20.52 -0.04 9.64
C THR A 78 19.12 0.26 9.12
N MET A 79 18.11 -0.39 9.71
CA MET A 79 16.69 -0.08 9.55
C MET A 79 16.47 1.44 9.63
N ILE A 80 15.45 1.93 8.94
CA ILE A 80 15.00 3.31 9.06
C ILE A 80 14.71 3.54 10.54
N GLU A 81 15.46 4.46 11.16
CA GLU A 81 15.17 4.85 12.55
C GLU A 81 13.79 5.51 12.59
N ASP A 82 13.01 5.18 13.62
CA ASP A 82 11.67 5.70 13.81
C ASP A 82 11.70 7.25 13.80
N GLY A 83 10.97 7.87 12.85
CA GLY A 83 10.95 9.32 12.64
C GLY A 83 11.98 9.88 11.65
N SER A 84 12.78 9.04 10.97
CA SER A 84 13.67 9.51 9.90
C SER A 84 12.90 9.65 8.56
N ASN A 85 13.30 10.64 7.75
CA ASN A 85 12.70 10.89 6.45
C ASN A 85 13.07 9.77 5.46
N TYR A 86 12.06 9.17 4.83
CA TYR A 86 12.26 8.04 3.93
C TYR A 86 13.10 8.41 2.69
N GLY A 87 12.95 9.62 2.16
CA GLY A 87 13.77 10.10 1.04
C GLY A 87 15.26 10.22 1.42
N ASP A 88 15.59 10.61 2.66
CA ASP A 88 16.97 10.63 3.14
C ASP A 88 17.57 9.21 3.20
N PHE A 89 16.76 8.24 3.64
CA PHE A 89 17.15 6.83 3.60
C PHE A 89 17.44 6.35 2.17
N LEU A 90 16.55 6.68 1.21
CA LEU A 90 16.73 6.34 -0.19
C LEU A 90 18.00 6.96 -0.78
N LEU A 91 18.25 8.25 -0.54
CA LEU A 91 19.45 8.95 -1.01
C LEU A 91 20.73 8.33 -0.47
N LYS A 92 20.76 7.98 0.82
CA LYS A 92 21.90 7.29 1.45
C LYS A 92 22.13 5.91 0.84
N THR A 93 21.05 5.18 0.58
CA THR A 93 21.11 3.84 -0.01
C THR A 93 21.61 3.89 -1.46
N ILE A 94 21.11 4.84 -2.26
CA ILE A 94 21.56 5.08 -3.64
C ILE A 94 23.06 5.41 -3.67
N GLU A 95 23.51 6.29 -2.78
CA GLU A 95 24.93 6.66 -2.72
C GLU A 95 25.82 5.48 -2.33
N GLY A 96 25.38 4.64 -1.39
CA GLY A 96 26.08 3.41 -1.00
C GLY A 96 26.14 2.35 -2.11
N ALA A 97 25.22 2.38 -3.06
CA ALA A 97 25.12 1.43 -4.16
C ALA A 97 25.51 2.01 -5.52
N LYS A 98 26.02 3.23 -5.58
CA LYS A 98 26.22 4.02 -6.82
C LYS A 98 26.98 3.31 -7.92
N ASP A 99 27.94 2.45 -7.57
CA ASP A 99 28.76 1.70 -8.52
C ASP A 99 27.96 0.59 -9.28
N GLN A 100 26.73 0.32 -8.86
CA GLN A 100 25.83 -0.65 -9.50
C GLN A 100 24.93 -0.04 -10.57
N PHE A 101 24.98 1.29 -10.74
CA PHE A 101 24.10 2.04 -11.63
C PHE A 101 24.88 2.85 -12.66
N LYS A 102 24.26 3.05 -13.81
CA LYS A 102 24.77 4.00 -14.82
C LYS A 102 24.49 5.44 -14.39
N ALA A 103 25.17 6.40 -15.00
CA ALA A 103 25.05 7.80 -14.63
C ALA A 103 23.63 8.37 -14.82
N ASP A 104 22.93 7.96 -15.88
CA ASP A 104 21.53 8.32 -16.15
C ASP A 104 20.56 7.67 -15.16
N GLU A 105 20.77 6.40 -14.80
CA GLU A 105 20.01 5.68 -13.78
C GLU A 105 20.17 6.33 -12.41
N LEU A 106 21.41 6.69 -12.01
CA LEU A 106 21.68 7.40 -10.75
C LEU A 106 21.00 8.76 -10.70
N LYS A 107 20.97 9.46 -11.82
CA LYS A 107 20.29 10.75 -11.89
C LYS A 107 18.79 10.59 -11.63
N LEU A 108 18.13 9.65 -12.31
CA LEU A 108 16.70 9.35 -12.12
C LEU A 108 16.40 8.96 -10.67
N LEU A 109 17.17 8.04 -10.11
CA LEU A 109 16.99 7.58 -8.73
C LEU A 109 17.15 8.73 -7.72
N LYS A 110 18.19 9.56 -7.87
CA LYS A 110 18.42 10.71 -6.99
C LYS A 110 17.30 11.75 -7.11
N GLU A 111 16.85 12.07 -8.32
CA GLU A 111 15.73 13.00 -8.54
C GLU A 111 14.43 12.46 -7.92
N GLY A 112 14.13 11.16 -8.04
CA GLY A 112 12.98 10.53 -7.40
C GLY A 112 13.08 10.54 -5.88
N ALA A 113 14.23 10.19 -5.32
CA ALA A 113 14.47 10.20 -3.87
C ALA A 113 14.37 11.62 -3.27
N GLU A 114 14.83 12.65 -3.97
CA GLU A 114 14.66 14.05 -3.56
C GLU A 114 13.18 14.46 -3.52
N GLN A 115 12.39 14.06 -4.53
CA GLN A 115 10.96 14.33 -4.55
C GLN A 115 10.25 13.62 -3.38
N ILE A 116 10.60 12.35 -3.10
CA ILE A 116 10.08 11.61 -1.94
C ILE A 116 10.47 12.32 -0.64
N ARG A 117 11.69 12.82 -0.51
CA ARG A 117 12.13 13.57 0.66
C ARG A 117 11.29 14.83 0.91
N GLU A 118 10.97 15.58 -0.14
CA GLU A 118 10.11 16.77 -0.07
C GLU A 118 8.67 16.39 0.32
N ILE A 119 8.14 15.29 -0.25
CA ILE A 119 6.82 14.75 0.09
C ILE A 119 6.76 14.37 1.57
N GLU A 120 7.69 13.56 2.05
CA GLU A 120 7.79 13.10 3.43
C GLU A 120 7.90 14.27 4.43
N SER A 121 8.68 15.29 4.09
CA SER A 121 8.78 16.52 4.89
C SER A 121 7.43 17.23 5.01
N LYS A 122 6.65 17.30 3.93
CA LYS A 122 5.30 17.87 3.95
C LYS A 122 4.31 17.00 4.71
N LEU A 123 4.38 15.67 4.56
CA LEU A 123 3.55 14.72 5.32
C LEU A 123 3.78 14.88 6.82
N THR A 124 5.03 14.96 7.26
CA THR A 124 5.39 15.20 8.66
C THR A 124 4.75 16.48 9.21
N ILE A 125 4.81 17.58 8.45
CA ILE A 125 4.19 18.86 8.83
C ILE A 125 2.67 18.72 8.91
N LEU A 126 2.05 18.01 7.96
CA LEU A 126 0.60 17.78 7.95
C LEU A 126 0.16 17.00 9.16
N GLU A 127 0.85 15.91 9.50
CA GLU A 127 0.53 15.05 10.64
C GLU A 127 0.71 15.75 11.99
N GLN A 128 1.72 16.62 12.10
CA GLN A 128 1.91 17.47 13.28
C GLN A 128 0.80 18.52 13.44
N LYS A 129 0.38 19.15 12.33
CA LYS A 129 -0.63 20.21 12.34
C LYS A 129 -2.06 19.67 12.41
N TYR A 130 -2.28 18.49 11.84
CA TYR A 130 -3.57 17.79 11.76
C TYR A 130 -3.42 16.34 12.21
N PRO A 131 -3.26 16.07 13.52
CA PRO A 131 -3.05 14.72 14.03
C PRO A 131 -4.16 13.77 13.60
N GLY A 132 -3.81 12.75 12.81
CA GLY A 132 -4.75 11.79 12.25
C GLY A 132 -5.17 12.04 10.80
N CYS A 133 -4.64 13.06 10.10
CA CYS A 133 -4.93 13.27 8.68
C CYS A 133 -4.44 12.12 7.78
N GLY A 134 -3.44 11.35 8.22
CA GLY A 134 -3.01 10.11 7.58
C GLY A 134 -3.85 8.89 7.94
N LYS A 135 -4.81 9.02 8.86
CA LYS A 135 -5.75 7.94 9.19
C LYS A 135 -6.95 8.01 8.24
N LYS A 136 -7.48 6.85 7.82
CA LYS A 136 -8.80 6.82 7.15
C LYS A 136 -9.82 7.52 8.06
N PRO A 137 -10.75 8.33 7.52
CA PRO A 137 -11.90 8.77 8.29
C PRO A 137 -12.61 7.52 8.82
N SER A 138 -12.67 7.37 10.14
CA SER A 138 -13.58 6.40 10.74
C SER A 138 -15.00 6.81 10.34
N ASP A 139 -15.84 5.86 9.95
CA ASP A 139 -17.24 6.03 9.49
C ASP A 139 -18.15 6.72 10.55
N GLY A 140 -17.75 7.90 11.02
CA GLY A 140 -18.46 8.65 12.05
C GLY A 140 -18.80 10.09 11.70
N ASP A 141 -18.20 10.68 10.66
CA ASP A 141 -18.45 12.10 10.34
C ASP A 141 -18.33 12.42 8.85
N MET A 142 -19.20 11.84 8.04
CA MET A 142 -19.48 12.27 6.68
C MET A 142 -20.98 12.43 6.50
N SER A 143 -21.50 13.60 6.86
CA SER A 143 -22.78 14.07 6.35
C SER A 143 -22.63 14.44 4.88
N VAL A 144 -22.73 13.46 3.99
CA VAL A 144 -23.11 13.63 2.59
C VAL A 144 -24.61 13.39 2.51
N PRO A 145 -25.41 14.23 1.80
CA PRO A 145 -26.84 14.01 1.65
C PRO A 145 -27.07 12.68 0.94
N ALA A 146 -27.60 11.69 1.66
CA ALA A 146 -28.06 10.46 1.08
C ALA A 146 -29.37 10.71 0.35
N GLU A 147 -29.38 10.59 -0.98
CA GLU A 147 -30.61 10.27 -1.68
C GLU A 147 -30.87 8.77 -1.61
N ASN A 148 -31.89 8.42 -0.83
CA ASN A 148 -32.64 7.16 -0.83
C ASN A 148 -31.92 5.86 -0.43
N GLY A 149 -31.87 5.61 0.87
CA GLY A 149 -31.63 4.27 1.43
C GLY A 149 -31.96 4.25 2.91
N LYS A 150 -33.01 3.55 3.27
CA LYS A 150 -33.57 3.32 4.60
C LYS A 150 -32.49 2.90 5.61
N PRO A 151 -32.48 3.36 6.88
CA PRO A 151 -31.54 2.90 7.88
C PRO A 151 -31.79 1.43 8.16
N THR A 152 -30.79 0.58 7.96
CA THR A 152 -30.80 -0.80 8.41
C THR A 152 -30.11 -0.88 9.78
N GLU A 153 -30.78 -1.58 10.65
CA GLU A 153 -30.46 -1.79 12.05
C GLU A 153 -29.12 -2.56 12.22
N LYS A 154 -28.34 -2.13 13.22
CA LYS A 154 -27.42 -2.94 14.03
C LYS A 154 -26.51 -3.94 13.28
N GLY A 155 -25.24 -3.54 12.96
CA GLY A 155 -24.14 -4.50 12.88
C GLY A 155 -23.74 -5.00 11.50
N ASP A 156 -23.83 -4.21 10.43
CA ASP A 156 -23.21 -4.60 9.15
C ASP A 156 -21.68 -4.57 9.28
N GLN A 157 -21.10 -5.76 9.50
CA GLN A 157 -19.66 -5.97 9.43
C GLN A 157 -19.23 -5.72 7.98
N MET A 158 -18.24 -4.84 7.78
CA MET A 158 -17.70 -4.56 6.46
C MET A 158 -17.14 -5.83 5.82
N LYS A 159 -17.61 -6.16 4.63
CA LYS A 159 -17.09 -7.30 3.85
C LYS A 159 -15.78 -6.93 3.17
N PHE A 160 -14.84 -7.86 3.16
CA PHE A 160 -13.71 -7.74 2.26
C PHE A 160 -14.20 -7.86 0.82
N PRO A 161 -13.75 -6.98 -0.12
CA PRO A 161 -14.22 -6.98 -1.50
C PRO A 161 -14.02 -8.34 -2.17
N ALA A 162 -15.04 -8.77 -2.90
CA ALA A 162 -14.99 -10.04 -3.61
C ALA A 162 -13.99 -10.00 -4.77
N PHE A 163 -13.28 -11.12 -4.98
CA PHE A 163 -12.41 -11.29 -6.14
C PHE A 163 -12.40 -12.73 -6.65
N GLU A 164 -12.20 -12.86 -7.93
CA GLU A 164 -11.75 -14.05 -8.62
C GLU A 164 -10.41 -13.71 -9.28
N GLY A 165 -9.42 -14.53 -9.11
CA GLY A 165 -8.07 -14.28 -9.57
C GLY A 165 -7.22 -15.53 -9.57
N LYS A 166 -5.90 -15.34 -9.53
CA LYS A 166 -4.95 -16.46 -9.49
C LYS A 166 -3.87 -16.20 -8.45
N ASP A 167 -3.30 -17.28 -7.93
CA ASP A 167 -2.04 -17.17 -7.23
C ASP A 167 -0.87 -16.99 -8.24
N PHE A 168 0.30 -16.71 -7.71
CA PHE A 168 1.47 -16.50 -8.57
C PHE A 168 1.94 -17.77 -9.29
N ASP A 169 1.43 -18.94 -8.92
CA ASP A 169 1.68 -20.20 -9.61
C ASP A 169 0.62 -20.51 -10.69
N GLY A 170 -0.38 -19.65 -10.82
CA GLY A 170 -1.42 -19.73 -11.85
C GLY A 170 -2.66 -20.51 -11.42
N ASN A 171 -2.76 -20.95 -10.17
CA ASN A 171 -3.94 -21.63 -9.66
C ASN A 171 -5.07 -20.62 -9.42
N GLU A 172 -6.29 -20.99 -9.77
CA GLU A 172 -7.49 -20.17 -9.55
C GLU A 172 -7.73 -19.95 -8.04
N VAL A 173 -8.03 -18.70 -7.68
CA VAL A 173 -8.35 -18.29 -6.31
C VAL A 173 -9.63 -17.47 -6.32
N ASN A 174 -10.59 -17.88 -5.51
CA ASN A 174 -11.84 -17.15 -5.29
C ASN A 174 -11.90 -16.74 -3.81
N SER A 175 -12.18 -15.45 -3.55
CA SER A 175 -12.19 -14.88 -2.20
C SER A 175 -13.14 -15.59 -1.24
N SER A 176 -14.34 -16.00 -1.70
CA SER A 176 -15.33 -16.63 -0.84
C SER A 176 -14.87 -18.00 -0.36
N THR A 177 -14.29 -18.81 -1.25
CA THR A 177 -13.73 -20.12 -0.89
C THR A 177 -12.45 -20.00 -0.08
N LEU A 178 -11.63 -18.98 -0.37
CA LEU A 178 -10.41 -18.69 0.39
C LEU A 178 -10.74 -18.38 1.85
N PHE A 179 -11.67 -17.48 2.10
CA PHE A 179 -12.04 -17.10 3.47
C PHE A 179 -12.80 -18.22 4.19
N ALA A 180 -13.76 -18.88 3.52
CA ALA A 180 -14.51 -19.97 4.11
C ALA A 180 -13.64 -21.18 4.48
N GLY A 181 -12.53 -21.38 3.81
CA GLY A 181 -11.54 -22.42 4.08
C GLY A 181 -10.65 -22.16 5.30
N ASN A 182 -10.70 -20.95 5.87
CA ASN A 182 -9.85 -20.52 6.98
C ASN A 182 -10.67 -20.08 8.18
N THR A 183 -10.19 -20.32 9.40
CA THR A 183 -10.76 -19.73 10.61
C THR A 183 -10.52 -18.22 10.66
N VAL A 184 -9.40 -17.78 10.12
CA VAL A 184 -8.98 -16.39 9.96
C VAL A 184 -8.03 -16.28 8.78
N THR A 185 -8.15 -15.21 8.00
CA THR A 185 -7.18 -14.87 6.94
C THR A 185 -6.61 -13.50 7.23
N VAL A 186 -5.27 -13.40 7.29
CA VAL A 186 -4.55 -12.14 7.35
C VAL A 186 -4.21 -11.74 5.92
N VAL A 187 -4.77 -10.64 5.43
CA VAL A 187 -4.54 -10.14 4.06
C VAL A 187 -3.59 -8.96 4.13
N ASN A 188 -2.40 -9.13 3.56
CA ASN A 188 -1.36 -8.10 3.56
C ASN A 188 -1.21 -7.51 2.16
N PHE A 189 -1.34 -6.19 2.07
CA PHE A 189 -1.10 -5.42 0.85
C PHE A 189 0.31 -4.88 0.85
N TRP A 190 1.04 -5.14 -0.23
CA TRP A 190 2.45 -4.80 -0.35
C TRP A 190 2.83 -4.49 -1.81
N PHE A 191 4.06 -4.06 -2.05
CA PHE A 191 4.65 -4.01 -3.39
C PHE A 191 6.17 -4.20 -3.33
N THR A 192 6.76 -4.60 -4.46
CA THR A 192 8.15 -5.07 -4.56
C THR A 192 9.20 -4.04 -4.15
N THR A 193 8.94 -2.76 -4.37
CA THR A 193 9.86 -1.66 -4.04
C THR A 193 9.59 -1.00 -2.69
N CYS A 194 8.59 -1.47 -1.95
CA CYS A 194 8.27 -1.00 -0.60
C CYS A 194 9.21 -1.66 0.43
N SER A 195 10.22 -0.92 0.89
CA SER A 195 11.21 -1.44 1.84
C SER A 195 10.61 -1.98 3.14
N PRO A 196 9.71 -1.27 3.86
CA PRO A 196 9.07 -1.82 5.05
C PRO A 196 8.19 -3.04 4.75
N CYS A 197 7.52 -3.09 3.58
CA CYS A 197 6.75 -4.27 3.18
C CYS A 197 7.64 -5.50 3.00
N VAL A 198 8.74 -5.34 2.26
CA VAL A 198 9.72 -6.43 2.04
C VAL A 198 10.41 -6.82 3.34
N GLY A 199 10.57 -5.86 4.26
CA GLY A 199 11.12 -6.07 5.59
C GLY A 199 10.31 -7.06 6.42
N GLU A 200 8.99 -6.97 6.40
CA GLU A 200 8.08 -7.77 7.25
C GLU A 200 7.71 -9.16 6.69
N LEU A 201 8.06 -9.47 5.42
CA LEU A 201 7.64 -10.72 4.75
C LEU A 201 8.01 -11.99 5.53
N ALA A 202 9.19 -12.00 6.15
CA ALA A 202 9.62 -13.15 6.96
C ALA A 202 8.80 -13.29 8.26
N ASP A 203 8.39 -12.17 8.86
CA ASP A 203 7.53 -12.16 10.05
C ASP A 203 6.11 -12.60 9.71
N LEU A 204 5.60 -12.20 8.53
CA LEU A 204 4.33 -12.69 7.98
C LEU A 204 4.39 -14.19 7.68
N GLU A 205 5.51 -14.72 7.21
CA GLU A 205 5.69 -16.17 7.03
C GLU A 205 5.71 -16.91 8.36
N ALA A 206 6.35 -16.36 9.38
CA ALA A 206 6.30 -16.94 10.72
C ALA A 206 4.86 -16.94 11.27
N LEU A 207 4.13 -15.86 11.08
CA LEU A 207 2.71 -15.75 11.42
C LEU A 207 1.86 -16.76 10.63
N ASN A 208 2.12 -16.94 9.34
CA ASN A 208 1.41 -17.89 8.51
C ASN A 208 1.53 -19.33 9.04
N LYS A 209 2.73 -19.72 9.45
CA LYS A 209 2.97 -21.04 10.08
C LYS A 209 2.21 -21.20 11.40
N GLU A 210 2.21 -20.17 12.23
CA GLU A 210 1.42 -20.17 13.48
C GLU A 210 -0.09 -20.27 13.21
N LEU A 211 -0.59 -19.51 12.22
CA LEU A 211 -2.01 -19.54 11.86
C LEU A 211 -2.44 -20.87 11.27
N ALA A 212 -1.58 -21.54 10.50
CA ALA A 212 -1.88 -22.84 9.93
C ALA A 212 -2.24 -23.90 11.01
N GLU A 213 -1.60 -23.83 12.18
CA GLU A 213 -1.92 -24.70 13.32
C GLU A 213 -3.33 -24.44 13.89
N LYS A 214 -3.88 -23.25 13.63
CA LYS A 214 -5.21 -22.81 14.07
C LYS A 214 -6.24 -22.84 12.93
N GLY A 215 -5.86 -23.37 11.75
CA GLY A 215 -6.71 -23.44 10.56
C GLY A 215 -6.86 -22.07 9.85
N GLY A 216 -5.94 -21.16 10.05
CA GLY A 216 -5.88 -19.85 9.38
C GLY A 216 -4.72 -19.73 8.41
N SER A 217 -4.62 -18.61 7.71
CA SER A 217 -3.53 -18.36 6.77
C SER A 217 -3.21 -16.86 6.61
N VAL A 218 -2.04 -16.57 6.05
CA VAL A 218 -1.71 -15.27 5.49
C VAL A 218 -1.91 -15.33 3.96
N VAL A 219 -2.33 -14.20 3.37
CA VAL A 219 -2.44 -14.01 1.92
C VAL A 219 -1.83 -12.65 1.58
N GLY A 220 -0.91 -12.63 0.62
CA GLY A 220 -0.32 -11.40 0.08
C GLY A 220 -1.09 -10.92 -1.15
N ILE A 221 -1.26 -9.61 -1.27
CA ILE A 221 -1.72 -8.93 -2.49
C ILE A 221 -0.67 -7.90 -2.84
N ASN A 222 0.05 -8.13 -3.94
CA ASN A 222 1.01 -7.15 -4.42
C ASN A 222 0.29 -6.21 -5.40
N SER A 223 0.26 -4.91 -5.09
CA SER A 223 -0.48 -3.92 -5.90
C SER A 223 0.06 -3.76 -7.32
N PHE A 224 1.30 -4.16 -7.59
CA PHE A 224 1.89 -4.10 -8.94
C PHE A 224 1.56 -5.33 -9.79
N THR A 225 1.06 -6.41 -9.20
CA THR A 225 0.75 -7.65 -9.92
C THR A 225 -0.69 -7.74 -10.40
N LEU A 226 -1.51 -6.69 -10.18
CA LEU A 226 -2.86 -6.64 -10.69
C LEU A 226 -2.89 -6.88 -12.21
N ASP A 227 -3.99 -7.41 -12.71
CA ASP A 227 -4.18 -7.80 -14.12
C ASP A 227 -3.21 -8.90 -14.60
N GLY A 228 -2.44 -9.49 -13.68
CA GLY A 228 -1.51 -10.58 -13.99
C GLY A 228 -0.25 -10.12 -14.73
N ASP A 229 0.26 -8.92 -14.42
CA ASP A 229 1.53 -8.45 -14.98
C ASP A 229 2.66 -9.44 -14.71
N LYS A 230 3.15 -10.06 -15.78
CA LYS A 230 4.13 -11.16 -15.71
C LYS A 230 5.47 -10.73 -15.16
N THR A 231 5.89 -9.51 -15.46
CA THR A 231 7.16 -8.95 -14.98
C THR A 231 7.06 -8.68 -13.49
N ALA A 232 6.02 -7.99 -13.05
CA ALA A 232 5.80 -7.71 -11.64
C ALA A 232 5.61 -8.99 -10.81
N ILE A 233 4.93 -10.02 -11.36
CA ILE A 233 4.80 -11.33 -10.71
C ILE A 233 6.16 -12.02 -10.59
N SER A 234 7.00 -11.98 -11.63
CA SER A 234 8.36 -12.56 -11.61
C SER A 234 9.22 -11.91 -10.53
N ASP A 235 9.23 -10.58 -10.50
CA ASP A 235 9.99 -9.78 -9.53
C ASP A 235 9.52 -10.05 -8.09
N ALA A 236 8.20 -10.11 -7.90
CA ALA A 236 7.61 -10.45 -6.61
C ALA A 236 7.98 -11.87 -6.16
N LYS A 237 7.94 -12.87 -7.04
CA LYS A 237 8.34 -14.26 -6.75
C LYS A 237 9.79 -14.36 -6.31
N ASP A 238 10.68 -13.61 -6.94
CA ASP A 238 12.10 -13.57 -6.59
C ASP A 238 12.31 -13.05 -5.16
N ILE A 239 11.60 -11.99 -4.78
CA ILE A 239 11.64 -11.43 -3.42
C ILE A 239 11.07 -12.44 -2.42
N LEU A 240 9.88 -12.98 -2.68
CA LEU A 240 9.23 -13.95 -1.80
C LEU A 240 10.11 -15.19 -1.57
N THR A 241 10.76 -15.69 -2.63
CA THR A 241 11.70 -16.81 -2.55
C THR A 241 12.91 -16.47 -1.67
N LYS A 242 13.52 -15.30 -1.87
CA LYS A 242 14.66 -14.82 -1.06
C LYS A 242 14.29 -14.63 0.42
N LYS A 243 13.03 -14.28 0.72
CA LYS A 243 12.49 -14.10 2.08
C LYS A 243 11.95 -15.39 2.68
N GLY A 244 11.94 -16.50 1.93
CA GLY A 244 11.44 -17.80 2.38
C GLY A 244 9.94 -17.85 2.59
N VAL A 245 9.18 -17.01 1.88
CA VAL A 245 7.72 -16.94 1.95
C VAL A 245 7.09 -18.10 1.21
N THR A 246 6.13 -18.77 1.87
CA THR A 246 5.38 -19.91 1.32
C THR A 246 3.86 -19.67 1.27
N TYR A 247 3.35 -18.61 1.93
CA TYR A 247 1.95 -18.27 1.87
C TYR A 247 1.56 -17.72 0.49
N LYS A 248 0.27 -17.90 0.13
CA LYS A 248 -0.23 -17.48 -1.18
C LYS A 248 -0.11 -15.99 -1.38
N ASN A 249 0.39 -15.59 -2.56
CA ASN A 249 0.26 -14.25 -3.09
C ASN A 249 -0.66 -14.31 -4.30
N VAL A 250 -1.65 -13.42 -4.36
CA VAL A 250 -2.73 -13.46 -5.35
C VAL A 250 -2.81 -12.16 -6.14
N TRP A 251 -3.28 -12.27 -7.37
CA TRP A 251 -3.60 -11.15 -8.23
C TRP A 251 -4.99 -11.33 -8.86
N PHE A 252 -5.63 -10.23 -9.24
CA PHE A 252 -6.97 -10.19 -9.81
C PHE A 252 -7.10 -8.94 -10.70
N ASP A 253 -8.25 -8.82 -11.39
CA ASP A 253 -8.57 -7.69 -12.28
C ASP A 253 -8.63 -6.38 -11.47
N SER A 254 -7.90 -5.37 -11.94
CA SER A 254 -7.85 -4.03 -11.35
C SER A 254 -9.19 -3.28 -11.40
N ASN A 255 -10.07 -3.63 -12.35
CA ASN A 255 -11.40 -3.02 -12.49
C ASN A 255 -12.47 -3.68 -11.60
N GLY A 256 -12.16 -4.85 -11.00
CA GLY A 256 -13.03 -5.54 -10.06
C GLY A 256 -13.17 -4.77 -8.73
N GLU A 257 -14.05 -5.26 -7.84
CA GLU A 257 -14.24 -4.65 -6.52
C GLU A 257 -12.95 -4.61 -5.70
N ALA A 258 -12.25 -5.75 -5.61
CA ALA A 258 -10.98 -5.83 -4.89
C ALA A 258 -9.85 -5.06 -5.58
N GLY A 259 -9.86 -4.97 -6.92
CA GLY A 259 -8.90 -4.16 -7.66
C GLY A 259 -9.05 -2.67 -7.36
N LYS A 260 -10.27 -2.15 -7.40
CA LYS A 260 -10.57 -0.77 -7.01
C LYS A 260 -10.21 -0.50 -5.56
N PHE A 261 -10.56 -1.41 -4.66
CA PHE A 261 -10.18 -1.33 -3.25
C PHE A 261 -8.65 -1.28 -3.07
N THR A 262 -7.90 -2.10 -3.81
CA THR A 262 -6.43 -2.09 -3.79
C THR A 262 -5.87 -0.76 -4.31
N SER A 263 -6.47 -0.20 -5.36
CA SER A 263 -6.07 1.09 -5.95
C SER A 263 -6.38 2.29 -5.03
N GLU A 264 -7.29 2.12 -4.07
CA GLU A 264 -7.63 3.13 -3.06
C GLU A 264 -6.74 3.07 -1.81
N LEU A 265 -5.81 2.10 -1.74
CA LEU A 265 -4.84 2.04 -0.65
C LEU A 265 -3.69 3.01 -0.93
N TYR A 266 -3.47 3.94 -0.02
CA TYR A 266 -2.43 4.98 -0.14
C TYR A 266 -1.21 4.72 0.73
N THR A 267 -1.31 3.79 1.68
CA THR A 267 -0.24 3.49 2.63
C THR A 267 0.11 2.01 2.57
N PHE A 268 1.39 1.71 2.51
CA PHE A 268 1.91 0.35 2.49
C PHE A 268 3.04 0.18 3.51
N PRO A 269 3.15 -1.02 4.14
CA PRO A 269 2.18 -2.11 4.05
C PRO A 269 0.88 -1.77 4.78
N THR A 270 -0.22 -2.37 4.32
CA THR A 270 -1.50 -2.35 5.04
C THR A 270 -2.01 -3.76 5.18
N THR A 271 -2.41 -4.13 6.40
CA THR A 271 -2.84 -5.50 6.73
C THR A 271 -4.27 -5.50 7.26
N TYR A 272 -5.11 -6.37 6.70
CA TYR A 272 -6.47 -6.63 7.14
C TYR A 272 -6.58 -8.01 7.78
N VAL A 273 -7.43 -8.14 8.79
CA VAL A 273 -7.84 -9.42 9.34
C VAL A 273 -9.25 -9.72 8.87
N VAL A 274 -9.46 -10.90 8.27
CA VAL A 274 -10.75 -11.31 7.69
C VAL A 274 -11.20 -12.63 8.32
N ASP A 275 -12.46 -12.69 8.75
CA ASP A 275 -13.04 -13.91 9.33
C ASP A 275 -13.48 -14.92 8.23
N LYS A 276 -13.91 -16.12 8.65
CA LYS A 276 -14.38 -17.20 7.74
C LYS A 276 -15.56 -16.79 6.86
N ASN A 277 -16.29 -15.76 7.23
CA ASN A 277 -17.46 -15.27 6.50
C ASN A 277 -17.08 -14.15 5.52
N GLY A 278 -15.79 -13.78 5.43
CA GLY A 278 -15.30 -12.70 4.61
C GLY A 278 -15.52 -11.30 5.21
N ASN A 279 -15.81 -11.21 6.52
CA ASN A 279 -15.95 -9.93 7.18
C ASN A 279 -14.57 -9.42 7.63
N ILE A 280 -14.33 -8.13 7.42
CA ILE A 280 -13.16 -7.44 8.00
C ILE A 280 -13.37 -7.32 9.50
N VAL A 281 -12.37 -7.72 10.28
CA VAL A 281 -12.38 -7.67 11.74
C VAL A 281 -11.54 -6.50 12.22
N GLY A 282 -12.20 -5.49 12.77
CA GLY A 282 -11.56 -4.26 13.24
C GLY A 282 -11.04 -3.36 12.13
N GLU A 283 -10.19 -2.41 12.50
CA GLU A 283 -9.59 -1.47 11.55
C GLU A 283 -8.35 -2.07 10.87
N PRO A 284 -8.01 -1.60 9.64
CA PRO A 284 -6.76 -2.01 8.98
C PRO A 284 -5.54 -1.59 9.80
N ILE A 285 -4.53 -2.44 9.80
CA ILE A 285 -3.25 -2.16 10.42
C ILE A 285 -2.36 -1.49 9.37
N VAL A 286 -2.07 -0.23 9.58
CA VAL A 286 -1.22 0.58 8.71
C VAL A 286 0.21 0.55 9.23
N GLY A 287 1.16 0.32 8.32
CA GLY A 287 2.58 0.16 8.64
C GLY A 287 2.97 -1.29 8.93
N ALA A 288 4.27 -1.52 8.98
CA ALA A 288 4.83 -2.87 9.12
C ALA A 288 4.45 -3.53 10.45
N ILE A 289 4.07 -4.80 10.39
CA ILE A 289 3.70 -5.61 11.58
C ILE A 289 4.88 -5.90 12.50
N THR A 290 6.09 -5.55 12.12
CA THR A 290 7.28 -5.60 12.96
C THR A 290 7.27 -4.54 14.07
N GLY A 291 6.45 -3.49 13.93
CA GLY A 291 6.21 -2.49 14.96
C GLY A 291 5.43 -3.09 16.14
N LYS A 292 5.81 -2.75 17.37
CA LYS A 292 5.19 -3.31 18.58
C LYS A 292 3.68 -3.10 18.62
N THR A 293 3.22 -1.89 18.35
CA THR A 293 1.78 -1.54 18.36
C THR A 293 1.01 -2.29 17.27
N GLN A 294 1.58 -2.38 16.05
CA GLN A 294 0.99 -3.10 14.93
C GLN A 294 0.90 -4.60 15.23
N ALA A 295 1.97 -5.20 15.79
CA ALA A 295 1.99 -6.60 16.17
C ALA A 295 0.94 -6.93 17.25
N GLU A 296 0.83 -6.10 18.29
CA GLU A 296 -0.16 -6.28 19.36
C GLU A 296 -1.59 -6.14 18.83
N THR A 297 -1.85 -5.16 17.96
CA THR A 297 -3.15 -4.96 17.32
C THR A 297 -3.51 -6.15 16.43
N LEU A 298 -2.57 -6.61 15.59
CA LEU A 298 -2.77 -7.77 14.72
C LEU A 298 -3.14 -9.03 15.51
N ARG A 299 -2.43 -9.32 16.59
CA ARG A 299 -2.71 -10.45 17.46
C ARG A 299 -4.13 -10.39 18.05
N LYS A 300 -4.52 -9.22 18.55
CA LYS A 300 -5.86 -9.00 19.10
C LYS A 300 -6.97 -9.23 18.07
N LEU A 301 -6.79 -8.73 16.84
CA LEU A 301 -7.79 -8.90 15.77
C LEU A 301 -7.86 -10.37 15.28
N ILE A 302 -6.73 -11.07 15.22
CA ILE A 302 -6.70 -12.51 14.93
C ILE A 302 -7.48 -13.30 15.97
N ASP A 303 -7.24 -13.06 17.26
CA ASP A 303 -7.95 -13.74 18.34
C ASP A 303 -9.46 -13.48 18.27
N GLN A 304 -9.86 -12.25 17.95
CA GLN A 304 -11.26 -11.88 17.74
C GLN A 304 -11.87 -12.59 16.55
N ALA A 305 -11.19 -12.67 15.41
CA ALA A 305 -11.66 -13.38 14.22
C ALA A 305 -11.85 -14.89 14.50
N ILE A 306 -10.89 -15.50 15.19
CA ILE A 306 -10.97 -16.93 15.59
C ILE A 306 -12.12 -17.17 16.56
N ALA A 307 -12.37 -16.25 17.50
CA ALA A 307 -13.50 -16.35 18.41
C ALA A 307 -14.84 -16.28 17.65
N ASN A 308 -14.97 -15.37 16.69
CA ASN A 308 -16.15 -15.24 15.83
C ASN A 308 -16.37 -16.49 14.95
N SER A 309 -15.33 -17.25 14.62
CA SER A 309 -15.42 -18.44 13.79
C SER A 309 -15.99 -19.67 14.52
N LYS A 310 -16.06 -19.63 15.86
CA LYS A 310 -16.52 -20.74 16.71
C LYS A 310 -18.01 -20.66 17.08
N GLY A 311 -18.65 -19.55 16.77
CA GLY A 311 -20.09 -19.30 16.98
C GLY A 311 -20.85 -19.43 15.66
#